data_9c35d66a5aa962d98a417c93ae487fd8
#
_entry.id   9c35d66a5aa962d98a417c93ae487fd8
#
_cell.length_a   1.000
_cell.length_b   1.000
_cell.length_c   1.000
_cell.angle_alpha   90.00
_cell.angle_beta   90.00
_cell.angle_gamma   90.00
#
_symmetry.space_group_name_H-M   'P 1'
#
loop_
_entity.id
_entity.type
_entity.pdbx_description
1 polymer ?
#
loop_
_entity_poly.entity_id
_entity_poly.type
_entity_poly.pdbx_seq_one_letter_code
_entity_poly.pdbx_strand_id
1 'polypeptide(L)'
;MKEFCENGSYWWSFTKHQQNRLKLHKDAIIELVDFVDMYPKTDWSTRTEYNMSIFTNDVNMYNAMCAKFTVIERWEPDLTNATLDTPNVIAVKKLPYGKYRFKVFLKPHKILDPAEKQEYIKWMNTQVPRITFSEAIQDWIMYTRWSGDARYILVEDEQTLLMLRMRNQAIIGRIYEHVVS
;
A
#
# COMPACT_ATOMS: atom_id res chain seq x y z
N MET A 1 -10.96 -9.06 -13.89
CA MET A 1 -9.89 -9.84 -14.57
C MET A 1 -10.46 -10.86 -15.58
N LYS A 2 -11.49 -11.63 -15.22
CA LYS A 2 -12.15 -12.59 -16.11
C LYS A 2 -12.70 -11.90 -17.38
N GLU A 3 -13.45 -10.82 -17.23
CA GLU A 3 -13.98 -9.99 -18.31
C GLU A 3 -12.84 -9.40 -19.19
N PHE A 4 -11.71 -9.07 -18.59
CA PHE A 4 -10.50 -8.66 -19.28
C PHE A 4 -9.93 -9.79 -20.17
N CYS A 5 -9.84 -11.02 -19.63
CA CYS A 5 -9.34 -12.16 -20.38
C CYS A 5 -10.30 -12.60 -21.50
N GLU A 6 -11.61 -12.43 -21.31
CA GLU A 6 -12.65 -12.81 -22.26
C GLU A 6 -12.86 -11.77 -23.37
N ASN A 7 -12.93 -10.50 -23.02
CA ASN A 7 -13.35 -9.42 -23.92
C ASN A 7 -12.21 -8.54 -24.44
N GLY A 8 -10.98 -8.65 -23.89
CA GLY A 8 -9.81 -7.91 -24.34
C GLY A 8 -9.92 -6.38 -24.22
N SER A 9 -10.89 -5.88 -23.42
CA SER A 9 -11.28 -4.48 -23.38
C SER A 9 -10.22 -3.49 -22.91
N TYR A 10 -9.12 -3.97 -22.32
CA TYR A 10 -8.00 -3.16 -21.82
C TYR A 10 -6.65 -3.47 -22.50
N TRP A 11 -6.65 -4.16 -23.65
CA TRP A 11 -5.43 -4.53 -24.36
C TRP A 11 -4.55 -3.36 -24.76
N TRP A 12 -5.11 -2.18 -24.96
CA TRP A 12 -4.38 -0.97 -25.30
C TRP A 12 -3.43 -0.47 -24.21
N SER A 13 -3.63 -0.86 -22.94
CA SER A 13 -2.77 -0.48 -21.81
C SER A 13 -1.54 -1.39 -21.66
N PHE A 14 -1.44 -2.48 -22.42
CA PHE A 14 -0.37 -3.45 -22.33
C PHE A 14 0.55 -3.38 -23.54
N THR A 15 1.86 -3.56 -23.30
CA THR A 15 2.83 -3.76 -24.37
C THR A 15 2.53 -5.05 -25.14
N LYS A 16 2.96 -5.13 -26.41
CA LYS A 16 2.78 -6.34 -27.23
C LYS A 16 3.34 -7.60 -26.56
N HIS A 17 4.44 -7.47 -25.83
CA HIS A 17 5.04 -8.57 -25.08
C HIS A 17 4.14 -9.04 -23.94
N GLN A 18 3.56 -8.12 -23.17
CA GLN A 18 2.61 -8.44 -22.08
C GLN A 18 1.35 -9.09 -22.62
N GLN A 19 0.82 -8.59 -23.76
CA GLN A 19 -0.34 -9.19 -24.44
C GLN A 19 -0.07 -10.65 -24.84
N ASN A 20 1.11 -10.94 -25.40
CA ASN A 20 1.48 -12.31 -25.80
C ASN A 20 1.62 -13.22 -24.58
N ARG A 21 2.20 -12.77 -23.48
CA ARG A 21 2.27 -13.54 -22.24
C ARG A 21 0.90 -13.83 -21.66
N LEU A 22 0.00 -12.85 -21.63
CA LEU A 22 -1.37 -13.04 -21.17
C LEU A 22 -2.13 -14.05 -22.01
N LYS A 23 -1.96 -14.02 -23.35
CA LYS A 23 -2.56 -15.04 -24.24
C LYS A 23 -2.06 -16.45 -23.94
N LEU A 24 -0.75 -16.60 -23.70
CA LEU A 24 -0.12 -17.89 -23.40
C LEU A 24 -0.62 -18.50 -22.09
N HIS A 25 -1.00 -17.66 -21.12
CA HIS A 25 -1.44 -18.11 -19.78
C HIS A 25 -2.93 -17.89 -19.52
N LYS A 26 -3.71 -17.61 -20.58
CA LYS A 26 -5.13 -17.24 -20.45
C LYS A 26 -5.91 -18.27 -19.61
N ASP A 27 -5.79 -19.53 -19.93
CA ASP A 27 -6.56 -20.59 -19.28
C ASP A 27 -6.18 -20.74 -17.80
N ALA A 28 -4.89 -20.67 -17.49
CA ALA A 28 -4.40 -20.69 -16.11
C ALA A 28 -4.87 -19.48 -15.29
N ILE A 29 -4.96 -18.29 -15.93
CA ILE A 29 -5.47 -17.07 -15.27
C ILE A 29 -6.97 -17.22 -15.01
N ILE A 30 -7.74 -17.74 -15.96
CA ILE A 30 -9.18 -17.97 -15.79
C ILE A 30 -9.42 -18.98 -14.66
N GLU A 31 -8.68 -20.10 -14.67
CA GLU A 31 -8.78 -21.11 -13.61
C GLU A 31 -8.45 -20.51 -12.21
N LEU A 32 -7.44 -19.65 -12.11
CA LEU A 32 -7.09 -18.99 -10.86
C LEU A 32 -8.19 -18.02 -10.42
N VAL A 33 -8.76 -17.25 -11.35
CA VAL A 33 -9.88 -16.32 -11.04
C VAL A 33 -11.10 -17.10 -10.56
N ASP A 34 -11.48 -18.18 -11.27
CA ASP A 34 -12.60 -19.02 -10.86
C ASP A 34 -12.37 -19.65 -9.49
N PHE A 35 -11.13 -20.03 -9.18
CA PHE A 35 -10.77 -20.54 -7.86
C PHE A 35 -10.94 -19.49 -6.75
N VAL A 36 -10.39 -18.27 -6.92
CA VAL A 36 -10.46 -17.25 -5.87
C VAL A 36 -11.89 -16.69 -5.70
N ASP A 37 -12.69 -16.69 -6.76
CA ASP A 37 -14.09 -16.24 -6.72
C ASP A 37 -15.02 -17.23 -5.95
N MET A 38 -14.55 -18.44 -5.62
CA MET A 38 -15.25 -19.34 -4.70
C MET A 38 -15.22 -18.87 -3.24
N TYR A 39 -14.33 -17.93 -2.89
CA TYR A 39 -14.13 -17.41 -1.55
C TYR A 39 -14.71 -16.00 -1.39
N PRO A 40 -15.21 -15.62 -0.20
CA PRO A 40 -15.70 -14.25 0.06
C PRO A 40 -14.64 -13.22 -0.26
N LYS A 41 -15.01 -12.15 -0.97
CA LYS A 41 -14.07 -11.05 -1.35
C LYS A 41 -13.50 -10.27 -0.17
N THR A 42 -14.04 -10.44 1.01
CA THR A 42 -13.54 -9.87 2.26
C THR A 42 -12.28 -10.56 2.77
N ASP A 43 -12.06 -11.81 2.35
CA ASP A 43 -11.04 -12.68 2.93
C ASP A 43 -9.76 -12.72 2.09
N TRP A 44 -9.79 -12.10 0.91
CA TRP A 44 -8.64 -12.06 0.02
C TRP A 44 -8.53 -10.76 -0.79
N SER A 45 -7.32 -10.48 -1.22
CA SER A 45 -7.01 -9.37 -2.14
C SER A 45 -5.91 -9.77 -3.12
N THR A 46 -5.82 -9.07 -4.25
CA THR A 46 -4.79 -9.29 -5.25
C THR A 46 -3.98 -8.04 -5.52
N ARG A 47 -2.70 -8.23 -5.81
CA ARG A 47 -1.82 -7.22 -6.38
C ARG A 47 -1.16 -7.80 -7.62
N THR A 48 -1.26 -7.10 -8.74
CA THR A 48 -0.69 -7.50 -10.01
C THR A 48 0.34 -6.47 -10.45
N GLU A 49 1.60 -6.89 -10.50
CA GLU A 49 2.71 -6.12 -11.07
C GLU A 49 3.42 -6.98 -12.12
N TYR A 50 4.67 -7.40 -11.89
CA TYR A 50 5.35 -8.40 -12.71
C TYR A 50 4.84 -9.82 -12.44
N ASN A 51 4.42 -10.08 -11.22
CA ASN A 51 3.78 -11.31 -10.76
C ASN A 51 2.41 -10.98 -10.18
N MET A 52 1.54 -11.99 -10.11
CA MET A 52 0.29 -11.90 -9.37
C MET A 52 0.53 -12.36 -7.94
N SER A 53 0.26 -11.49 -6.98
CA SER A 53 0.27 -11.82 -5.56
C SER A 53 -1.16 -11.90 -5.05
N ILE A 54 -1.47 -12.94 -4.29
CA ILE A 54 -2.76 -13.13 -3.62
C ILE A 54 -2.49 -13.09 -2.12
N PHE A 55 -3.23 -12.24 -1.42
CA PHE A 55 -3.19 -12.10 0.02
C PHE A 55 -4.50 -12.62 0.59
N THR A 56 -4.42 -13.52 1.56
CA THR A 56 -5.61 -14.06 2.23
C THR A 56 -5.35 -14.24 3.73
N ASN A 57 -6.41 -14.07 4.53
CA ASN A 57 -6.42 -14.43 5.95
C ASN A 57 -7.05 -15.81 6.17
N ASP A 58 -7.60 -16.43 5.13
CA ASP A 58 -8.21 -17.76 5.20
C ASP A 58 -7.15 -18.84 4.94
N VAL A 59 -6.82 -19.59 6.01
CA VAL A 59 -5.85 -20.70 5.97
C VAL A 59 -6.32 -21.83 5.04
N ASN A 60 -7.62 -22.07 4.94
CA ASN A 60 -8.16 -23.12 4.05
C ASN A 60 -7.99 -22.73 2.58
N MET A 61 -8.30 -21.47 2.26
CA MET A 61 -8.03 -20.91 0.92
C MET A 61 -6.55 -21.00 0.57
N TYR A 62 -5.66 -20.58 1.49
CA TYR A 62 -4.22 -20.64 1.31
C TYR A 62 -3.73 -22.06 1.01
N ASN A 63 -4.13 -23.04 1.83
CA ASN A 63 -3.74 -24.45 1.66
C ASN A 63 -4.27 -25.03 0.34
N ALA A 64 -5.53 -24.78 0.01
CA ALA A 64 -6.15 -25.24 -1.24
C ALA A 64 -5.47 -24.62 -2.47
N MET A 65 -5.09 -23.33 -2.41
CA MET A 65 -4.36 -22.66 -3.47
C MET A 65 -2.97 -23.26 -3.66
N CYS A 66 -2.23 -23.51 -2.57
CA CYS A 66 -0.91 -24.13 -2.62
C CYS A 66 -0.92 -25.58 -3.12
N ALA A 67 -2.02 -26.29 -2.89
CA ALA A 67 -2.20 -27.67 -3.40
C ALA A 67 -2.54 -27.68 -4.90
N LYS A 68 -3.25 -26.68 -5.40
CA LYS A 68 -3.76 -26.63 -6.78
C LYS A 68 -2.80 -25.93 -7.75
N PHE A 69 -2.12 -24.87 -7.33
CA PHE A 69 -1.28 -24.03 -8.18
C PHE A 69 0.20 -24.10 -7.81
N THR A 70 1.08 -23.93 -8.80
CA THR A 70 2.50 -23.75 -8.55
C THR A 70 2.75 -22.36 -7.98
N VAL A 71 3.13 -22.31 -6.70
CA VAL A 71 3.44 -21.06 -5.98
C VAL A 71 4.93 -20.81 -6.06
N ILE A 72 5.33 -19.64 -6.61
CA ILE A 72 6.74 -19.26 -6.78
C ILE A 72 7.35 -18.86 -5.44
N GLU A 73 6.60 -18.09 -4.65
CA GLU A 73 7.03 -17.55 -3.37
C GLU A 73 5.87 -17.58 -2.38
N ARG A 74 6.17 -17.90 -1.14
CA ARG A 74 5.22 -17.87 -0.02
C ARG A 74 5.75 -16.89 1.01
N TRP A 75 4.88 -16.02 1.47
CA TRP A 75 5.19 -15.12 2.55
C TRP A 75 4.14 -15.27 3.65
N GLU A 76 4.60 -15.61 4.83
CA GLU A 76 3.79 -15.67 6.05
C GLU A 76 4.33 -14.62 7.02
N PRO A 77 3.47 -13.77 7.59
CA PRO A 77 3.94 -12.84 8.62
C PRO A 77 4.49 -13.63 9.81
N ASP A 78 5.68 -13.25 10.27
CA ASP A 78 6.21 -13.77 11.53
C ASP A 78 5.35 -13.24 12.68
N LEU A 79 4.42 -14.07 13.12
CA LEU A 79 3.50 -13.73 14.21
C LEU A 79 4.17 -13.81 15.58
N THR A 80 5.40 -14.33 15.71
CA THR A 80 6.10 -14.37 16.99
C THR A 80 6.42 -12.99 17.56
N ASN A 81 6.44 -11.97 16.71
CA ASN A 81 6.58 -10.57 17.07
C ASN A 81 5.28 -9.75 16.93
N ALA A 82 4.18 -10.38 16.56
CA ALA A 82 2.88 -9.72 16.33
C ALA A 82 2.03 -9.63 17.63
N THR A 83 2.66 -9.40 18.77
CA THR A 83 1.99 -9.33 20.07
C THR A 83 1.26 -8.00 20.35
N LEU A 84 1.07 -7.16 19.32
CA LEU A 84 0.30 -5.94 19.50
C LEU A 84 -1.07 -6.09 18.85
N ASP A 85 -2.04 -6.56 19.64
CA ASP A 85 -3.48 -6.59 19.32
C ASP A 85 -4.09 -5.19 19.03
N THR A 86 -3.27 -4.17 19.00
CA THR A 86 -3.68 -2.80 18.71
C THR A 86 -3.50 -2.51 17.22
N PRO A 87 -4.59 -2.26 16.48
CA PRO A 87 -4.49 -1.87 15.08
C PRO A 87 -3.65 -0.60 14.94
N ASN A 88 -2.75 -0.59 13.95
CA ASN A 88 -1.85 0.53 13.64
C ASN A 88 -0.65 0.74 14.59
N VAL A 89 -0.23 -0.27 15.34
CA VAL A 89 1.02 -0.26 16.10
C VAL A 89 2.05 -1.16 15.43
N ILE A 90 3.30 -0.71 15.36
CA ILE A 90 4.44 -1.45 14.80
C ILE A 90 5.49 -1.60 15.91
N ALA A 91 5.76 -2.84 16.32
CA ALA A 91 6.86 -3.12 17.22
C ALA A 91 8.19 -2.93 16.50
N VAL A 92 9.12 -2.19 17.12
CA VAL A 92 10.45 -1.91 16.56
C VAL A 92 11.53 -2.06 17.65
N LYS A 93 12.71 -2.53 17.28
CA LYS A 93 13.85 -2.58 18.21
C LYS A 93 14.37 -1.18 18.55
N LYS A 94 14.18 -0.22 17.66
CA LYS A 94 14.59 1.18 17.82
C LYS A 94 13.71 2.06 16.96
N LEU A 95 13.34 3.23 17.48
CA LEU A 95 12.59 4.22 16.70
C LEU A 95 13.35 4.62 15.43
N PRO A 96 12.67 4.84 14.29
CA PRO A 96 13.29 5.37 13.09
C PRO A 96 14.08 6.65 13.40
N TYR A 97 15.36 6.70 12.98
CA TYR A 97 16.32 7.76 13.30
C TYR A 97 16.43 8.10 14.81
N GLY A 98 16.03 7.14 15.68
CA GLY A 98 16.13 7.27 17.13
C GLY A 98 15.04 8.11 17.79
N LYS A 99 14.08 8.69 17.05
CA LYS A 99 13.11 9.63 17.61
C LYS A 99 11.70 9.61 17.02
N TYR A 100 11.51 9.18 15.78
CA TYR A 100 10.19 9.27 15.15
C TYR A 100 9.25 8.16 15.61
N ARG A 101 8.21 8.57 16.34
CA ARG A 101 7.22 7.67 16.91
C ARG A 101 6.11 7.31 15.90
N PHE A 102 5.77 8.20 14.97
CA PHE A 102 4.67 7.97 14.06
C PHE A 102 5.11 7.90 12.60
N LYS A 103 4.51 6.96 11.87
CA LYS A 103 4.56 6.82 10.42
C LYS A 103 3.20 7.19 9.85
N VAL A 104 3.13 8.29 9.11
CA VAL A 104 1.89 8.87 8.61
C VAL A 104 1.86 8.76 7.10
N PHE A 105 0.91 7.98 6.57
CA PHE A 105 0.65 7.92 5.13
C PHE A 105 -0.16 9.13 4.69
N LEU A 106 0.17 9.68 3.52
CA LEU A 106 -0.49 10.86 2.97
C LEU A 106 -1.43 10.47 1.81
N LYS A 107 -2.44 11.31 1.60
CA LYS A 107 -3.44 11.23 0.51
C LYS A 107 -3.47 12.56 -0.27
N PRO A 108 -2.43 12.89 -1.05
CA PRO A 108 -2.30 14.21 -1.69
C PRO A 108 -3.38 14.51 -2.72
N HIS A 109 -4.06 13.48 -3.25
CA HIS A 109 -5.23 13.64 -4.12
C HIS A 109 -6.45 14.29 -3.42
N LYS A 110 -6.42 14.45 -2.10
CA LYS A 110 -7.45 15.15 -1.33
C LYS A 110 -7.27 16.67 -1.34
N ILE A 111 -6.08 17.16 -1.72
CA ILE A 111 -5.86 18.58 -1.99
C ILE A 111 -5.89 18.75 -3.51
N LEU A 112 -6.86 19.51 -4.00
CA LEU A 112 -7.03 19.72 -5.45
C LEU A 112 -6.29 20.97 -5.94
N ASP A 113 -6.26 22.03 -5.11
CA ASP A 113 -5.62 23.28 -5.45
C ASP A 113 -4.09 23.19 -5.37
N PRO A 114 -3.37 23.50 -6.46
CA PRO A 114 -1.90 23.53 -6.47
C PRO A 114 -1.31 24.55 -5.48
N ALA A 115 -1.95 25.68 -5.25
CA ALA A 115 -1.49 26.67 -4.30
C ALA A 115 -1.56 26.14 -2.86
N GLU A 116 -2.64 25.46 -2.50
CA GLU A 116 -2.79 24.80 -1.20
C GLU A 116 -1.73 23.71 -1.00
N LYS A 117 -1.40 22.95 -2.04
CA LYS A 117 -0.32 21.95 -1.98
C LYS A 117 1.03 22.59 -1.69
N GLN A 118 1.35 23.71 -2.36
CA GLN A 118 2.60 24.45 -2.13
C GLN A 118 2.67 24.98 -0.70
N GLU A 119 1.58 25.56 -0.21
CA GLU A 119 1.51 26.05 1.17
C GLU A 119 1.70 24.93 2.20
N TYR A 120 1.09 23.77 1.93
CA TYR A 120 1.22 22.60 2.79
C TYR A 120 2.68 22.11 2.84
N ILE A 121 3.37 22.04 1.71
CA ILE A 121 4.78 21.66 1.62
C ILE A 121 5.66 22.69 2.35
N LYS A 122 5.44 23.99 2.11
CA LYS A 122 6.17 25.06 2.83
C LYS A 122 6.00 24.92 4.34
N TRP A 123 4.77 24.69 4.79
CA TRP A 123 4.50 24.50 6.22
C TRP A 123 5.22 23.24 6.75
N MET A 124 5.15 22.09 6.07
CA MET A 124 5.88 20.88 6.48
C MET A 124 7.39 21.14 6.63
N ASN A 125 7.99 21.90 5.72
CA ASN A 125 9.40 22.29 5.80
C ASN A 125 9.71 23.11 7.05
N THR A 126 8.78 23.93 7.56
CA THR A 126 8.97 24.64 8.83
C THR A 126 8.94 23.74 10.07
N GLN A 127 8.42 22.52 9.92
CA GLN A 127 8.34 21.55 11.03
C GLN A 127 9.56 20.61 11.10
N VAL A 128 10.52 20.71 10.20
CA VAL A 128 11.80 19.98 10.28
C VAL A 128 12.59 20.52 11.48
N PRO A 129 13.16 19.67 12.37
CA PRO A 129 13.32 18.21 12.23
C PRO A 129 12.24 17.38 12.94
N ARG A 130 11.12 17.93 13.40
CA ARG A 130 10.02 17.15 14.05
C ARG A 130 9.27 16.28 13.06
N ILE A 131 9.23 16.68 11.79
CA ILE A 131 8.75 15.86 10.68
C ILE A 131 9.93 15.61 9.75
N THR A 132 10.07 14.36 9.26
CA THR A 132 11.03 14.06 8.20
C THR A 132 10.35 13.41 7.00
N PHE A 133 10.79 13.81 5.80
CA PHE A 133 10.32 13.33 4.52
C PHE A 133 11.37 13.60 3.44
N SER A 134 11.32 12.87 2.34
CA SER A 134 12.22 13.05 1.20
C SER A 134 11.72 14.12 0.23
N GLU A 135 12.60 14.69 -0.59
CA GLU A 135 12.24 15.59 -1.70
C GLU A 135 11.24 14.91 -2.66
N ALA A 136 11.42 13.63 -2.91
CA ALA A 136 10.48 12.86 -3.74
C ALA A 136 9.04 12.85 -3.20
N ILE A 137 8.84 13.08 -1.90
CA ILE A 137 7.48 13.23 -1.32
C ILE A 137 6.92 14.60 -1.66
N GLN A 138 7.73 15.65 -1.69
CA GLN A 138 7.27 16.98 -2.09
C GLN A 138 6.79 16.98 -3.52
N ASP A 139 7.58 16.42 -4.43
CA ASP A 139 7.20 16.27 -5.83
C ASP A 139 5.93 15.42 -6.00
N TRP A 140 5.83 14.35 -5.21
CA TRP A 140 4.66 13.49 -5.25
C TRP A 140 3.38 14.20 -4.73
N ILE A 141 3.46 15.07 -3.73
CA ILE A 141 2.34 15.91 -3.29
C ILE A 141 1.94 16.88 -4.40
N MET A 142 2.91 17.54 -5.02
CA MET A 142 2.66 18.53 -6.08
C MET A 142 2.03 17.91 -7.33
N TYR A 143 2.63 16.85 -7.82
CA TYR A 143 2.33 16.32 -9.15
C TYR A 143 1.48 15.07 -9.12
N THR A 144 0.74 14.79 -8.07
CA THR A 144 -0.07 13.61 -7.79
C THR A 144 -0.42 12.81 -9.05
N ARG A 145 0.56 12.19 -9.67
CA ARG A 145 0.30 11.13 -10.64
C ARG A 145 -0.11 9.93 -9.81
N TRP A 146 -1.20 9.33 -10.19
CA TRP A 146 -1.72 8.12 -9.55
C TRP A 146 -0.62 7.04 -9.60
N SER A 147 0.17 6.99 -8.57
CA SER A 147 1.09 5.89 -8.31
C SER A 147 0.54 5.15 -7.10
N GLY A 148 0.42 3.83 -7.20
CA GLY A 148 0.01 2.98 -6.09
C GLY A 148 0.97 3.03 -4.89
N ASP A 149 1.97 3.91 -4.92
CA ASP A 149 2.93 4.14 -3.86
C ASP A 149 2.27 4.84 -2.68
N ALA A 150 2.09 4.08 -1.63
CA ALA A 150 1.69 4.60 -0.33
C ALA A 150 2.88 5.30 0.32
N ARG A 151 3.10 6.58 -0.01
CA ARG A 151 4.20 7.36 0.58
C ARG A 151 3.84 7.89 1.95
N TYR A 152 4.84 7.96 2.81
CA TYR A 152 4.67 8.33 4.20
C TYR A 152 5.72 9.34 4.65
N ILE A 153 5.38 10.06 5.70
CA ILE A 153 6.28 10.91 6.47
C ILE A 153 6.46 10.30 7.86
N LEU A 154 7.58 10.62 8.51
CA LEU A 154 7.81 10.26 9.90
C LEU A 154 7.60 11.48 10.79
N VAL A 155 6.93 11.30 11.91
CA VAL A 155 6.54 12.35 12.87
C VAL A 155 7.05 11.97 14.25
N GLU A 156 7.63 12.94 14.95
CA GLU A 156 8.35 12.72 16.21
C GLU A 156 7.40 12.39 17.37
N ASP A 157 6.36 13.20 17.56
CA ASP A 157 5.49 13.16 18.73
C ASP A 157 4.02 13.44 18.41
N GLU A 158 3.15 13.22 19.41
CA GLU A 158 1.71 13.43 19.30
C GLU A 158 1.35 14.92 19.04
N GLN A 159 2.09 15.85 19.62
CA GLN A 159 1.83 17.25 19.43
C GLN A 159 2.03 17.64 17.96
N THR A 160 3.12 17.19 17.36
CA THR A 160 3.41 17.41 15.93
C THR A 160 2.39 16.71 15.04
N LEU A 161 1.95 15.50 15.42
CA LEU A 161 0.89 14.77 14.73
C LEU A 161 -0.45 15.52 14.80
N LEU A 162 -0.78 16.10 15.96
CA LEU A 162 -1.98 16.92 16.12
C LEU A 162 -1.91 18.17 15.23
N MET A 163 -0.79 18.88 15.19
CA MET A 163 -0.60 20.04 14.31
C MET A 163 -0.78 19.67 12.84
N LEU A 164 -0.26 18.51 12.42
CA LEU A 164 -0.42 17.99 11.07
C LEU A 164 -1.91 17.77 10.72
N ARG A 165 -2.68 17.19 11.67
CA ARG A 165 -4.12 16.98 11.53
C ARG A 165 -4.89 18.29 11.46
N MET A 166 -4.56 19.24 12.33
CA MET A 166 -5.19 20.57 12.35
C MET A 166 -4.93 21.36 11.07
N ARG A 167 -3.76 21.21 10.47
CA ARG A 167 -3.41 21.90 9.21
C ARG A 167 -4.25 21.39 8.04
N ASN A 168 -4.38 20.09 7.86
CA ASN A 168 -5.27 19.51 6.87
C ASN A 168 -5.52 18.02 7.16
N GLN A 169 -6.66 17.71 7.80
CA GLN A 169 -7.07 16.36 8.14
C GLN A 169 -7.30 15.49 6.89
N ALA A 170 -7.74 16.08 5.78
CA ALA A 170 -8.13 15.32 4.59
C ALA A 170 -6.94 14.63 3.92
N ILE A 171 -5.73 15.22 4.00
CA ILE A 171 -4.52 14.62 3.43
C ILE A 171 -3.96 13.47 4.27
N ILE A 172 -4.39 13.33 5.52
CA ILE A 172 -3.89 12.31 6.42
C ILE A 172 -4.55 10.96 6.08
N GLY A 173 -3.72 9.97 5.84
CA GLY A 173 -4.11 8.58 5.62
C GLY A 173 -4.01 7.73 6.89
N ARG A 174 -3.48 6.52 6.74
CA ARG A 174 -3.21 5.66 7.88
C ARG A 174 -2.05 6.22 8.70
N ILE A 175 -2.16 6.04 10.01
CA ILE A 175 -1.12 6.40 10.98
C ILE A 175 -0.72 5.13 11.68
N TYR A 176 0.58 4.87 11.73
CA TYR A 176 1.15 3.78 12.53
C TYR A 176 2.02 4.37 13.62
N GLU A 177 1.92 3.82 14.81
CA GLU A 177 2.77 4.15 15.94
C GLU A 177 3.89 3.11 16.07
N HIS A 178 5.14 3.56 16.16
CA HIS A 178 6.28 2.71 16.48
C HIS A 178 6.41 2.59 18.01
N VAL A 179 6.37 1.37 18.51
CA VAL A 179 6.59 1.08 19.93
C VAL A 179 7.86 0.24 20.04
N VAL A 180 8.77 0.69 20.91
CA VAL A 180 10.00 -0.04 21.19
C VAL A 180 9.69 -1.22 22.09
N SER A 181 9.98 -2.43 21.63
CA SER A 181 9.78 -3.71 22.33
C SER A 181 11.10 -4.27 22.82
#